data_72aacfdd62ecd389cf3af7dda157da98
#
_entry.id   72aacfdd62ecd389cf3af7dda157da98
#
_cell.length_a   1.000
_cell.length_b   1.000
_cell.length_c   1.000
_cell.angle_alpha   90.00
_cell.angle_beta   90.00
_cell.angle_gamma   90.00
#
_symmetry.space_group_name_H-M   'P 1'
#
loop_
_entity.id
_entity.type
_entity.pdbx_description
1 polymer ?
#
loop_
_entity_poly.entity_id
_entity_poly.type
_entity_poly.pdbx_seq_one_letter_code
_entity_poly.pdbx_strand_id
1 'polypeptide(L)'
;MRGLTVALMILVNNGGEHNYSFLEHSKWNGLTPCDLVFPFFLFMMGMSTFLSLKKTEFKPSAAIYRKIAKRTVLLFLIGLGINWFDMICNGGGLDFAHLRIWAVLQRIALCYGVVAMLAITLNHRYFIHTIIGLIVIYMGILVFGNGYAYDASINILAQVDRSIFGIDHLYHRSPVDPEGLLSTIPAIAHTMIGFLCCKYISIAGQTVESKIKVLKVAGLVMIALGFGLSLIGFGINKRIWSPSYVFVTCGFASWILGILVQFIDGRGAATDSAATGDSQKKPQKDNILTRGLLAFGMNPLFLYVMSEALAILFGSFGIKADIFAGIHSLITDDYVASLTYALFFVAIHAVMGVWMYHKKIFIKL
;
A
#
# COMPACT_ATOMS: atom_id res chain seq x y z
N MET A 1 -6.94 -4.94 -8.80
CA MET A 1 -5.76 -4.86 -7.92
C MET A 1 -6.03 -4.11 -6.62
N ARG A 2 -6.48 -2.84 -6.60
CA ARG A 2 -6.70 -2.07 -5.37
C ARG A 2 -7.59 -2.79 -4.33
N GLY A 3 -8.72 -3.37 -4.75
CA GLY A 3 -9.59 -4.11 -3.85
C GLY A 3 -8.94 -5.37 -3.26
N LEU A 4 -8.17 -6.09 -4.08
CA LEU A 4 -7.39 -7.23 -3.62
C LEU A 4 -6.36 -6.81 -2.56
N THR A 5 -5.65 -5.70 -2.80
CA THR A 5 -4.66 -5.18 -1.86
C THR A 5 -5.29 -4.80 -0.51
N VAL A 6 -6.48 -4.16 -0.52
CA VAL A 6 -7.19 -3.82 0.73
C VAL A 6 -7.66 -5.08 1.47
N ALA A 7 -8.22 -6.07 0.77
CA ALA A 7 -8.63 -7.32 1.39
C ALA A 7 -7.44 -8.07 2.02
N LEU A 8 -6.31 -8.14 1.30
CA LEU A 8 -5.08 -8.74 1.82
C LEU A 8 -4.53 -7.97 3.03
N MET A 9 -4.60 -6.63 3.01
CA MET A 9 -4.15 -5.80 4.14
C MET A 9 -4.97 -6.10 5.39
N ILE A 10 -6.30 -6.18 5.27
CA ILE A 10 -7.16 -6.54 6.40
C ILE A 10 -6.84 -7.96 6.90
N LEU A 11 -6.57 -8.89 5.98
CA LEU A 11 -6.20 -10.27 6.33
C LEU A 11 -4.91 -10.31 7.15
N VAL A 12 -3.84 -9.71 6.67
CA VAL A 12 -2.50 -9.82 7.29
C VAL A 12 -2.37 -9.02 8.59
N ASN A 13 -3.15 -7.94 8.76
CA ASN A 13 -3.11 -7.12 9.96
C ASN A 13 -3.95 -7.70 11.12
N ASN A 14 -4.86 -8.64 10.84
CA ASN A 14 -5.84 -9.11 11.81
C ASN A 14 -5.77 -10.62 12.07
N GLY A 15 -4.57 -11.19 12.14
CA GLY A 15 -4.37 -12.56 12.57
C GLY A 15 -4.61 -12.77 14.08
N GLY A 16 -4.70 -14.05 14.49
CA GLY A 16 -4.71 -14.46 15.89
C GLY A 16 -3.33 -14.37 16.55
N GLU A 17 -3.08 -15.22 17.56
CA GLU A 17 -1.81 -15.24 18.29
C GLU A 17 -0.68 -15.94 17.50
N HIS A 18 -1.01 -17.02 16.78
CA HIS A 18 -0.07 -17.78 15.96
C HIS A 18 -0.42 -17.66 14.49
N ASN A 19 0.45 -17.01 13.72
CA ASN A 19 0.23 -16.83 12.30
C ASN A 19 1.17 -17.71 11.47
N TYR A 20 0.69 -18.13 10.30
CA TYR A 20 1.60 -18.72 9.31
C TYR A 20 2.71 -17.74 8.94
N SER A 21 3.93 -18.22 8.78
CA SER A 21 5.11 -17.39 8.50
C SER A 21 4.97 -16.50 7.25
N PHE A 22 4.16 -16.91 6.27
CA PHE A 22 3.90 -16.11 5.07
C PHE A 22 2.92 -14.93 5.32
N LEU A 23 2.20 -14.94 6.46
CA LEU A 23 1.34 -13.85 6.93
C LEU A 23 2.02 -12.95 7.95
N GLU A 24 3.26 -13.26 8.32
CA GLU A 24 4.06 -12.43 9.23
C GLU A 24 5.04 -11.57 8.45
N HIS A 25 5.37 -10.42 9.02
CA HIS A 25 6.42 -9.57 8.48
C HIS A 25 7.80 -10.14 8.74
N SER A 26 8.71 -9.98 7.77
CA SER A 26 10.12 -10.29 7.98
C SER A 26 10.66 -9.48 9.17
N LYS A 27 11.46 -10.14 10.02
CA LYS A 27 12.00 -9.50 11.24
C LYS A 27 12.91 -8.32 10.91
N TRP A 28 13.82 -8.50 9.94
CA TRP A 28 14.71 -7.45 9.46
C TRP A 28 14.93 -7.59 7.95
N ASN A 29 15.92 -8.36 7.50
CA ASN A 29 16.12 -8.65 6.09
C ASN A 29 15.23 -9.81 5.65
N GLY A 30 14.68 -9.69 4.45
CA GLY A 30 13.80 -10.69 3.84
C GLY A 30 12.55 -10.08 3.22
N LEU A 31 11.74 -10.93 2.63
CA LEU A 31 10.49 -10.57 1.98
C LEU A 31 9.48 -11.70 2.17
N THR A 32 8.37 -11.39 2.81
CA THR A 32 7.23 -12.28 2.90
C THR A 32 6.08 -11.74 2.04
N PRO A 33 5.08 -12.56 1.69
CA PRO A 33 3.88 -12.07 1.01
C PRO A 33 3.17 -10.93 1.77
N CYS A 34 3.19 -10.95 3.10
CA CYS A 34 2.68 -9.88 3.94
C CYS A 34 3.39 -8.54 3.70
N ASP A 35 4.69 -8.57 3.40
CA ASP A 35 5.49 -7.38 3.13
C ASP A 35 5.18 -6.72 1.78
N LEU A 36 4.44 -7.37 0.89
CA LEU A 36 4.05 -6.82 -0.41
C LEU A 36 2.83 -5.89 -0.33
N VAL A 37 2.03 -5.98 0.73
CA VAL A 37 0.71 -5.34 0.79
C VAL A 37 0.81 -3.81 0.80
N PHE A 38 1.61 -3.25 1.72
CA PHE A 38 1.76 -1.80 1.82
C PHE A 38 2.45 -1.16 0.60
N PRO A 39 3.55 -1.71 0.04
CA PRO A 39 4.12 -1.21 -1.20
C PRO A 39 3.15 -1.27 -2.38
N PHE A 40 2.34 -2.32 -2.50
CA PHE A 40 1.30 -2.37 -3.53
C PHE A 40 0.30 -1.23 -3.39
N PHE A 41 -0.03 -0.83 -2.16
CA PHE A 41 -0.90 0.30 -1.91
C PHE A 41 -0.27 1.62 -2.40
N LEU A 42 1.01 1.86 -2.12
CA LEU A 42 1.74 3.03 -2.61
C LEU A 42 1.85 3.04 -4.15
N PHE A 43 2.15 1.90 -4.76
CA PHE A 43 2.17 1.75 -6.22
C PHE A 43 0.81 2.13 -6.84
N MET A 44 -0.30 1.57 -6.30
CA MET A 44 -1.66 1.87 -6.76
C MET A 44 -2.06 3.31 -6.50
N MET A 45 -1.55 3.93 -5.45
CA MET A 45 -1.75 5.36 -5.18
C MET A 45 -1.08 6.21 -6.26
N GLY A 46 0.14 5.89 -6.68
CA GLY A 46 0.81 6.53 -7.81
C GLY A 46 -0.02 6.45 -9.08
N MET A 47 -0.55 5.26 -9.42
CA MET A 47 -1.45 5.08 -10.56
C MET A 47 -2.72 5.93 -10.45
N SER A 48 -3.34 5.95 -9.28
CA SER A 48 -4.56 6.73 -9.04
C SER A 48 -4.31 8.24 -9.14
N THR A 49 -3.13 8.70 -8.71
CA THR A 49 -2.70 10.10 -8.82
C THR A 49 -2.56 10.49 -10.28
N PHE A 50 -1.94 9.66 -11.12
CA PHE A 50 -1.89 9.88 -12.56
C PHE A 50 -3.29 10.04 -13.17
N LEU A 51 -4.19 9.08 -12.92
CA LEU A 51 -5.55 9.10 -13.48
C LEU A 51 -6.37 10.32 -13.01
N SER A 52 -6.17 10.75 -11.77
CA SER A 52 -6.84 11.93 -11.23
C SER A 52 -6.36 13.22 -11.90
N LEU A 53 -5.04 13.39 -12.04
CA LEU A 53 -4.44 14.61 -12.60
C LEU A 53 -4.52 14.65 -14.13
N LYS A 54 -4.57 13.49 -14.80
CA LYS A 54 -4.80 13.42 -16.26
C LYS A 54 -6.08 14.12 -16.69
N LYS A 55 -7.13 14.11 -15.85
CA LYS A 55 -8.40 14.80 -16.11
C LYS A 55 -8.25 16.33 -16.21
N THR A 56 -7.22 16.88 -15.62
CA THR A 56 -6.89 18.31 -15.61
C THR A 56 -5.67 18.61 -16.48
N GLU A 57 -5.26 17.67 -17.32
CA GLU A 57 -4.09 17.78 -18.22
C GLU A 57 -2.81 18.17 -17.47
N PHE A 58 -2.71 17.82 -16.18
CA PHE A 58 -1.59 18.19 -15.30
C PHE A 58 -1.32 19.71 -15.21
N LYS A 59 -2.28 20.55 -15.59
CA LYS A 59 -2.11 22.03 -15.55
C LYS A 59 -2.18 22.50 -14.10
N PRO A 60 -1.16 23.25 -13.63
CA PRO A 60 -1.19 23.83 -12.28
C PRO A 60 -2.28 24.89 -12.16
N SER A 61 -3.06 24.84 -11.08
CA SER A 61 -4.05 25.86 -10.73
C SER A 61 -4.24 25.93 -9.22
N ALA A 62 -4.69 27.08 -8.70
CA ALA A 62 -4.98 27.23 -7.27
C ALA A 62 -5.95 26.18 -6.74
N ALA A 63 -6.94 25.77 -7.55
CA ALA A 63 -7.90 24.74 -7.21
C ALA A 63 -7.22 23.35 -7.04
N ILE A 64 -6.28 23.01 -7.94
CA ILE A 64 -5.54 21.74 -7.88
C ILE A 64 -4.59 21.73 -6.68
N TYR A 65 -3.84 22.82 -6.43
CA TYR A 65 -2.98 22.95 -5.25
C TYR A 65 -3.78 22.78 -3.96
N ARG A 66 -4.93 23.47 -3.84
CA ARG A 66 -5.83 23.35 -2.68
C ARG A 66 -6.34 21.91 -2.51
N LYS A 67 -6.71 21.25 -3.60
CA LYS A 67 -7.16 19.85 -3.57
C LYS A 67 -6.06 18.91 -3.11
N ILE A 68 -4.83 19.04 -3.61
CA ILE A 68 -3.68 18.22 -3.20
C ILE A 68 -3.40 18.46 -1.71
N ALA A 69 -3.27 19.72 -1.29
CA ALA A 69 -2.99 20.07 0.10
C ALA A 69 -4.08 19.55 1.04
N LYS A 70 -5.37 19.79 0.72
CA LYS A 70 -6.50 19.30 1.51
C LYS A 70 -6.45 17.79 1.70
N ARG A 71 -6.23 17.04 0.63
CA ARG A 71 -6.17 15.58 0.68
C ARG A 71 -4.96 15.08 1.48
N THR A 72 -3.79 15.70 1.31
CA THR A 72 -2.58 15.38 2.07
C THR A 72 -2.81 15.59 3.56
N VAL A 73 -3.32 16.77 3.94
CA VAL A 73 -3.59 17.11 5.34
C VAL A 73 -4.65 16.18 5.94
N LEU A 74 -5.76 15.93 5.24
CA LEU A 74 -6.81 15.05 5.73
C LEU A 74 -6.32 13.60 5.94
N LEU A 75 -5.54 13.05 5.02
CA LEU A 75 -4.96 11.72 5.18
C LEU A 75 -4.02 11.66 6.39
N PHE A 76 -3.20 12.69 6.58
CA PHE A 76 -2.29 12.78 7.72
C PHE A 76 -3.07 12.85 9.04
N LEU A 77 -4.09 13.70 9.12
CA LEU A 77 -4.92 13.86 10.32
C LEU A 77 -5.76 12.62 10.63
N ILE A 78 -6.27 11.91 9.62
CA ILE A 78 -6.97 10.63 9.83
C ILE A 78 -6.01 9.61 10.43
N GLY A 79 -4.78 9.51 9.93
CA GLY A 79 -3.77 8.62 10.49
C GLY A 79 -3.41 8.97 11.92
N LEU A 80 -3.26 10.26 12.22
CA LEU A 80 -3.03 10.73 13.59
C LEU A 80 -4.21 10.40 14.52
N GLY A 81 -5.43 10.57 14.00
CA GLY A 81 -6.66 10.22 14.73
C GLY A 81 -6.77 8.73 15.06
N ILE A 82 -6.33 7.84 14.16
CA ILE A 82 -6.28 6.39 14.43
C ILE A 82 -5.29 6.10 15.55
N ASN A 83 -4.08 6.66 15.49
CA ASN A 83 -3.08 6.46 16.53
C ASN A 83 -3.55 6.99 17.90
N TRP A 84 -4.24 8.11 17.88
CA TRP A 84 -4.80 8.69 19.11
C TRP A 84 -5.95 7.84 19.66
N PHE A 85 -6.80 7.33 18.78
CA PHE A 85 -7.88 6.42 19.14
C PHE A 85 -7.35 5.11 19.76
N ASP A 86 -6.27 4.56 19.19
CA ASP A 86 -5.58 3.38 19.74
C ASP A 86 -5.06 3.68 21.17
N MET A 87 -4.39 4.82 21.34
CA MET A 87 -3.86 5.24 22.63
C MET A 87 -4.97 5.41 23.68
N ILE A 88 -6.09 6.05 23.33
CA ILE A 88 -7.25 6.25 24.23
C ILE A 88 -7.84 4.90 24.64
N CYS A 89 -8.08 4.01 23.68
CA CYS A 89 -8.70 2.70 23.94
C CYS A 89 -7.81 1.79 24.79
N ASN A 90 -6.48 1.96 24.73
CA ASN A 90 -5.51 1.21 25.54
C ASN A 90 -5.10 1.91 26.85
N GLY A 91 -5.88 2.90 27.29
CA GLY A 91 -5.70 3.54 28.60
C GLY A 91 -4.63 4.63 28.66
N GLY A 92 -4.04 5.05 27.54
CA GLY A 92 -3.04 6.13 27.45
C GLY A 92 -3.63 7.55 27.54
N GLY A 93 -4.96 7.68 27.64
CA GLY A 93 -5.62 8.98 27.78
C GLY A 93 -5.53 9.86 26.54
N LEU A 94 -5.58 11.19 26.75
CA LEU A 94 -5.51 12.21 25.69
C LEU A 94 -4.12 12.88 25.60
N ASP A 95 -3.11 12.28 26.24
CA ASP A 95 -1.78 12.84 26.30
C ASP A 95 -1.10 12.81 24.93
N PHE A 96 -0.69 13.99 24.46
CA PHE A 96 0.04 14.12 23.18
C PHE A 96 1.50 13.67 23.31
N ALA A 97 2.08 13.68 24.51
CA ALA A 97 3.50 13.41 24.71
C ALA A 97 3.93 12.00 24.27
N HIS A 98 3.00 11.03 24.29
CA HIS A 98 3.26 9.64 23.89
C HIS A 98 2.54 9.23 22.60
N LEU A 99 1.95 10.20 21.89
CA LEU A 99 1.22 9.92 20.66
C LEU A 99 2.18 9.60 19.53
N ARG A 100 2.05 8.41 18.93
CA ARG A 100 2.79 8.06 17.72
C ARG A 100 2.39 8.98 16.57
N ILE A 101 3.37 9.72 15.99
CA ILE A 101 3.13 10.68 14.91
C ILE A 101 3.20 10.00 13.54
N TRP A 102 4.19 9.12 13.32
CA TRP A 102 4.41 8.44 12.07
C TRP A 102 3.68 7.11 12.01
N ALA A 103 2.93 6.88 10.92
CA ALA A 103 2.28 5.61 10.62
C ALA A 103 1.98 5.51 9.12
N VAL A 104 1.30 4.46 8.73
CA VAL A 104 1.00 4.12 7.33
C VAL A 104 0.29 5.26 6.58
N LEU A 105 -0.76 5.88 7.15
CA LEU A 105 -1.50 6.95 6.48
C LEU A 105 -0.71 8.24 6.34
N GLN A 106 0.14 8.57 7.31
CA GLN A 106 1.01 9.74 7.23
C GLN A 106 2.03 9.58 6.11
N ARG A 107 2.64 8.39 5.97
CA ARG A 107 3.52 8.09 4.82
C ARG A 107 2.77 8.18 3.49
N ILE A 108 1.56 7.61 3.40
CA ILE A 108 0.69 7.70 2.22
C ILE A 108 0.41 9.18 1.89
N ALA A 109 0.08 9.98 2.89
CA ALA A 109 -0.19 11.40 2.73
C ALA A 109 0.99 12.16 2.12
N LEU A 110 2.19 11.97 2.67
CA LEU A 110 3.41 12.61 2.17
C LEU A 110 3.78 12.14 0.76
N CYS A 111 3.78 10.82 0.52
CA CYS A 111 4.06 10.28 -0.80
C CYS A 111 3.06 10.79 -1.85
N TYR A 112 1.77 10.84 -1.52
CA TYR A 112 0.74 11.42 -2.39
C TYR A 112 1.01 12.91 -2.65
N GLY A 113 1.22 13.70 -1.60
CA GLY A 113 1.41 15.14 -1.70
C GLY A 113 2.61 15.49 -2.59
N VAL A 114 3.76 14.88 -2.30
CA VAL A 114 5.00 15.12 -3.07
C VAL A 114 4.84 14.68 -4.53
N VAL A 115 4.35 13.46 -4.79
CA VAL A 115 4.21 12.95 -6.16
C VAL A 115 3.17 13.75 -6.95
N ALA A 116 2.06 14.14 -6.33
CA ALA A 116 1.05 14.97 -6.98
C ALA A 116 1.59 16.37 -7.31
N MET A 117 2.37 16.98 -6.40
CA MET A 117 3.04 18.27 -6.65
C MET A 117 4.07 18.16 -7.77
N LEU A 118 4.93 17.14 -7.75
CA LEU A 118 5.90 16.90 -8.83
C LEU A 118 5.19 16.69 -10.18
N ALA A 119 4.03 16.01 -10.18
CA ALA A 119 3.30 15.70 -11.41
C ALA A 119 2.73 16.94 -12.10
N ILE A 120 2.46 18.04 -11.37
CA ILE A 120 1.93 19.29 -11.94
C ILE A 120 3.02 20.36 -12.15
N THR A 121 4.21 20.20 -11.53
CA THR A 121 5.29 21.19 -11.61
C THR A 121 6.46 20.74 -12.48
N LEU A 122 6.74 19.43 -12.51
CA LEU A 122 7.87 18.86 -13.22
C LEU A 122 7.42 18.20 -14.52
N ASN A 123 8.16 18.40 -15.61
CA ASN A 123 7.90 17.66 -16.84
C ASN A 123 8.13 16.17 -16.62
N HIS A 124 7.14 15.35 -16.98
CA HIS A 124 7.16 13.90 -16.75
C HIS A 124 8.30 13.13 -17.45
N ARG A 125 9.02 13.77 -18.39
CA ARG A 125 10.24 13.18 -18.98
C ARG A 125 11.36 13.04 -17.94
N TYR A 126 11.35 13.90 -16.90
CA TYR A 126 12.36 13.88 -15.84
C TYR A 126 12.01 12.93 -14.69
N PHE A 127 10.81 12.32 -14.67
CA PHE A 127 10.39 11.43 -13.58
C PHE A 127 11.35 10.25 -13.36
N ILE A 128 11.85 9.64 -14.44
CA ILE A 128 12.83 8.53 -14.32
C ILE A 128 14.11 9.04 -13.65
N HIS A 129 14.61 10.21 -14.06
CA HIS A 129 15.80 10.81 -13.46
C HIS A 129 15.59 11.15 -11.98
N THR A 130 14.41 11.67 -11.64
CA THR A 130 14.04 11.95 -10.25
C THR A 130 13.98 10.69 -9.42
N ILE A 131 13.37 9.60 -9.92
CA ILE A 131 13.35 8.30 -9.25
C ILE A 131 14.77 7.79 -8.99
N ILE A 132 15.63 7.80 -10.03
CA ILE A 132 17.01 7.37 -9.91
C ILE A 132 17.76 8.25 -8.88
N GLY A 133 17.60 9.57 -8.95
CA GLY A 133 18.21 10.51 -8.00
C GLY A 133 17.79 10.23 -6.55
N LEU A 134 16.49 10.05 -6.29
CA LEU A 134 15.98 9.72 -4.95
C LEU A 134 16.56 8.40 -4.43
N ILE A 135 16.61 7.37 -5.28
CA ILE A 135 17.16 6.07 -4.91
C ILE A 135 18.67 6.16 -4.64
N VAL A 136 19.45 6.84 -5.49
CA VAL A 136 20.89 6.99 -5.33
C VAL A 136 21.23 7.81 -4.08
N ILE A 137 20.54 8.92 -3.84
CA ILE A 137 20.71 9.72 -2.62
C ILE A 137 20.41 8.86 -1.39
N TYR A 138 19.32 8.08 -1.42
CA TYR A 138 18.96 7.23 -0.30
C TYR A 138 19.96 6.08 -0.09
N MET A 139 20.50 5.48 -1.17
CA MET A 139 21.61 4.52 -1.08
C MET A 139 22.81 5.13 -0.38
N GLY A 140 23.17 6.36 -0.73
CA GLY A 140 24.24 7.08 -0.03
C GLY A 140 23.95 7.26 1.45
N ILE A 141 22.73 7.68 1.82
CA ILE A 141 22.33 7.81 3.22
C ILE A 141 22.46 6.48 3.97
N LEU A 142 22.01 5.36 3.37
CA LEU A 142 22.11 4.04 3.99
C LEU A 142 23.56 3.57 4.17
N VAL A 143 24.43 3.80 3.18
CA VAL A 143 25.84 3.36 3.22
C VAL A 143 26.64 4.18 4.24
N PHE A 144 26.55 5.51 4.16
CA PHE A 144 27.34 6.38 5.04
C PHE A 144 26.78 6.50 6.45
N GLY A 145 25.48 6.21 6.63
CA GLY A 145 24.79 6.32 7.91
C GLY A 145 24.46 4.98 8.59
N ASN A 146 25.14 3.88 8.20
CA ASN A 146 24.88 2.54 8.76
C ASN A 146 23.39 2.14 8.73
N GLY A 147 22.64 2.53 7.68
CA GLY A 147 21.19 2.35 7.62
C GLY A 147 20.72 0.90 7.64
N TYR A 148 21.60 -0.07 7.37
CA TYR A 148 21.32 -1.50 7.49
C TYR A 148 21.60 -2.09 8.87
N ALA A 149 22.17 -1.31 9.79
CA ALA A 149 22.42 -1.79 11.15
C ALA A 149 21.07 -2.00 11.89
N TYR A 150 20.98 -3.13 12.59
CA TYR A 150 19.84 -3.40 13.45
C TYR A 150 19.86 -2.55 14.74
N ASP A 151 21.05 -2.13 15.18
CA ASP A 151 21.21 -1.28 16.33
C ASP A 151 20.77 0.15 16.04
N ALA A 152 19.75 0.60 16.77
CA ALA A 152 19.19 1.93 16.65
C ALA A 152 20.13 3.06 17.05
N SER A 153 21.17 2.76 17.83
CA SER A 153 22.16 3.77 18.30
C SER A 153 23.08 4.24 17.18
N ILE A 154 23.33 3.38 16.17
CA ILE A 154 24.22 3.65 15.05
C ILE A 154 23.47 3.82 13.71
N ASN A 155 22.19 3.43 13.65
CA ASN A 155 21.37 3.52 12.44
C ASN A 155 20.90 4.95 12.21
N ILE A 156 21.28 5.55 11.10
CA ILE A 156 20.93 6.94 10.74
C ILE A 156 19.42 7.22 10.70
N LEU A 157 18.61 6.24 10.28
CA LEU A 157 17.16 6.41 10.22
C LEU A 157 16.61 6.59 11.65
N ALA A 158 17.03 5.72 12.58
CA ALA A 158 16.63 5.81 13.97
C ALA A 158 17.13 7.10 14.62
N GLN A 159 18.37 7.50 14.34
CA GLN A 159 18.96 8.73 14.89
C GLN A 159 18.19 9.98 14.43
N VAL A 160 17.88 10.08 13.14
CA VAL A 160 17.15 11.22 12.60
C VAL A 160 15.71 11.26 13.14
N ASP A 161 15.01 10.14 13.14
CA ASP A 161 13.63 10.09 13.64
C ASP A 161 13.57 10.44 15.15
N ARG A 162 14.50 9.93 15.96
CA ARG A 162 14.60 10.24 17.39
C ARG A 162 14.96 11.71 17.66
N SER A 163 15.85 12.29 16.85
CA SER A 163 16.27 13.69 17.03
C SER A 163 15.18 14.69 16.67
N ILE A 164 14.29 14.35 15.73
CA ILE A 164 13.23 15.25 15.25
C ILE A 164 11.95 15.08 16.07
N PHE A 165 11.55 13.85 16.36
CA PHE A 165 10.24 13.54 16.93
C PHE A 165 10.31 13.13 18.41
N GLY A 166 11.48 12.74 18.91
CA GLY A 166 11.60 12.09 20.21
C GLY A 166 11.20 10.60 20.15
N ILE A 167 11.71 9.83 21.10
CA ILE A 167 11.49 8.38 21.14
C ILE A 167 10.02 8.02 21.38
N ASP A 168 9.31 8.81 22.17
CA ASP A 168 7.94 8.55 22.61
C ASP A 168 6.91 8.68 21.47
N HIS A 169 7.28 9.36 20.38
CA HIS A 169 6.43 9.56 19.19
C HIS A 169 6.67 8.54 18.06
N LEU A 170 7.55 7.55 18.29
CA LEU A 170 7.95 6.56 17.29
C LEU A 170 7.37 5.17 17.58
N TYR A 171 7.55 4.27 16.63
CA TYR A 171 7.13 2.88 16.76
C TYR A 171 8.08 2.09 17.68
N HIS A 172 7.58 1.63 18.84
CA HIS A 172 8.39 1.00 19.88
C HIS A 172 8.76 -0.48 19.65
N ARG A 173 8.11 -1.16 18.69
CA ARG A 173 8.33 -2.60 18.44
C ARG A 173 9.44 -2.88 17.41
N SER A 174 10.24 -1.86 17.05
CA SER A 174 11.32 -1.97 16.08
C SER A 174 12.43 -0.98 16.42
N PRO A 175 13.70 -1.31 16.13
CA PRO A 175 14.81 -0.37 16.34
C PRO A 175 14.70 0.87 15.46
N VAL A 176 14.06 0.75 14.30
CA VAL A 176 13.80 1.83 13.32
C VAL A 176 12.30 1.91 13.11
N ASP A 177 11.74 3.12 13.02
CA ASP A 177 10.33 3.29 12.66
C ASP A 177 10.15 2.88 11.18
N PRO A 178 9.30 1.86 10.88
CA PRO A 178 9.08 1.40 9.51
C PRO A 178 8.53 2.49 8.59
N GLU A 179 7.84 3.49 9.15
CA GLU A 179 7.26 4.63 8.45
C GLU A 179 8.05 5.93 8.64
N GLY A 180 9.31 5.87 9.13
CA GLY A 180 10.16 7.01 9.46
C GLY A 180 10.42 7.98 8.30
N LEU A 181 10.98 9.15 8.65
CA LEU A 181 11.13 10.28 7.73
C LEU A 181 12.04 9.95 6.54
N LEU A 182 13.27 9.47 6.82
CA LEU A 182 14.24 9.20 5.75
C LEU A 182 13.78 8.08 4.82
N SER A 183 13.13 7.03 5.34
CA SER A 183 12.60 5.94 4.52
C SER A 183 11.37 6.36 3.66
N THR A 184 10.85 7.56 3.87
CA THR A 184 9.84 8.17 2.99
C THR A 184 10.43 8.59 1.63
N ILE A 185 11.74 8.87 1.54
CA ILE A 185 12.42 9.21 0.27
C ILE A 185 12.25 8.10 -0.78
N PRO A 186 12.64 6.85 -0.51
CA PRO A 186 12.42 5.75 -1.47
C PRO A 186 10.95 5.38 -1.61
N ALA A 187 10.08 5.65 -0.63
CA ALA A 187 8.64 5.45 -0.77
C ALA A 187 8.00 6.45 -1.76
N ILE A 188 8.52 7.67 -1.86
CA ILE A 188 8.15 8.64 -2.92
C ILE A 188 8.55 8.08 -4.29
N ALA A 189 9.80 7.59 -4.45
CA ALA A 189 10.25 6.96 -5.69
C ALA A 189 9.37 5.76 -6.08
N HIS A 190 9.00 4.92 -5.11
CA HIS A 190 8.07 3.81 -5.27
C HIS A 190 6.71 4.27 -5.86
N THR A 191 6.13 5.31 -5.28
CA THR A 191 4.87 5.91 -5.74
C THR A 191 5.00 6.50 -7.15
N MET A 192 6.14 7.14 -7.47
CA MET A 192 6.44 7.64 -8.81
C MET A 192 6.56 6.53 -9.85
N ILE A 193 7.09 5.36 -9.50
CA ILE A 193 7.12 4.17 -10.38
C ILE A 193 5.68 3.76 -10.72
N GLY A 194 4.79 3.67 -9.73
CA GLY A 194 3.37 3.39 -9.97
C GLY A 194 2.69 4.43 -10.89
N PHE A 195 3.00 5.71 -10.71
CA PHE A 195 2.54 6.80 -11.59
C PHE A 195 3.01 6.59 -13.04
N LEU A 196 4.29 6.28 -13.25
CA LEU A 196 4.84 6.02 -14.59
C LEU A 196 4.23 4.77 -15.24
N CYS A 197 4.04 3.70 -14.50
CA CYS A 197 3.35 2.51 -15.01
C CYS A 197 1.96 2.86 -15.55
N CYS A 198 1.19 3.65 -14.80
CA CYS A 198 -0.12 4.12 -15.25
C CYS A 198 -0.04 5.02 -16.48
N LYS A 199 0.94 5.92 -16.54
CA LYS A 199 1.18 6.76 -17.70
C LYS A 199 1.41 5.93 -18.95
N TYR A 200 2.30 4.91 -18.87
CA TYR A 200 2.62 4.03 -19.98
C TYR A 200 1.42 3.27 -20.52
N ILE A 201 0.64 2.63 -19.65
CA ILE A 201 -0.56 1.88 -20.08
C ILE A 201 -1.72 2.78 -20.53
N SER A 202 -1.64 4.09 -20.26
CA SER A 202 -2.65 5.08 -20.64
C SER A 202 -2.35 5.79 -21.96
N ILE A 203 -1.28 5.39 -22.68
CA ILE A 203 -0.96 5.95 -24.00
C ILE A 203 -2.02 5.50 -25.00
N ALA A 204 -2.57 6.45 -25.76
CA ALA A 204 -3.56 6.18 -26.78
C ALA A 204 -3.00 5.29 -27.90
N GLY A 205 -3.84 4.43 -28.46
CA GLY A 205 -3.46 3.55 -29.58
C GLY A 205 -2.71 2.27 -29.21
N GLN A 206 -2.38 2.06 -27.93
CA GLN A 206 -1.78 0.79 -27.50
C GLN A 206 -2.81 -0.33 -27.43
N THR A 207 -2.46 -1.49 -27.97
CA THR A 207 -3.25 -2.72 -27.81
C THR A 207 -3.19 -3.24 -26.38
N VAL A 208 -4.19 -4.02 -25.96
CA VAL A 208 -4.21 -4.66 -24.63
C VAL A 208 -2.98 -5.55 -24.46
N GLU A 209 -2.59 -6.29 -25.49
CA GLU A 209 -1.40 -7.15 -25.49
C GLU A 209 -0.10 -6.36 -25.24
N SER A 210 0.05 -5.19 -25.90
CA SER A 210 1.20 -4.31 -25.67
C SER A 210 1.28 -3.84 -24.23
N LYS A 211 0.15 -3.44 -23.64
CA LYS A 211 0.08 -3.03 -22.22
C LYS A 211 0.48 -4.16 -21.29
N ILE A 212 -0.02 -5.38 -21.52
CA ILE A 212 0.31 -6.57 -20.75
C ILE A 212 1.81 -6.88 -20.85
N LYS A 213 2.36 -6.86 -22.07
CA LYS A 213 3.78 -7.11 -22.30
C LYS A 213 4.67 -6.11 -21.55
N VAL A 214 4.37 -4.82 -21.67
CA VAL A 214 5.13 -3.75 -20.97
C VAL A 214 5.09 -3.94 -19.47
N LEU A 215 3.92 -4.18 -18.88
CA LEU A 215 3.79 -4.38 -17.44
C LEU A 215 4.58 -5.60 -16.95
N LYS A 216 4.49 -6.73 -17.67
CA LYS A 216 5.20 -7.96 -17.29
C LYS A 216 6.70 -7.84 -17.45
N VAL A 217 7.17 -7.29 -18.58
CA VAL A 217 8.61 -7.13 -18.84
C VAL A 217 9.22 -6.12 -17.86
N ALA A 218 8.61 -4.94 -17.69
CA ALA A 218 9.07 -3.95 -16.72
C ALA A 218 9.05 -4.53 -15.30
N GLY A 219 8.03 -5.30 -14.95
CA GLY A 219 7.94 -6.01 -13.67
C GLY A 219 9.12 -6.95 -13.46
N LEU A 220 9.41 -7.83 -14.42
CA LEU A 220 10.53 -8.77 -14.33
C LEU A 220 11.88 -8.06 -14.27
N VAL A 221 12.09 -7.00 -15.05
CA VAL A 221 13.32 -6.19 -15.00
C VAL A 221 13.49 -5.57 -13.61
N MET A 222 12.44 -4.98 -13.04
CA MET A 222 12.52 -4.42 -11.68
C MET A 222 12.80 -5.49 -10.63
N ILE A 223 12.18 -6.68 -10.72
CA ILE A 223 12.46 -7.81 -9.81
C ILE A 223 13.93 -8.20 -9.91
N ALA A 224 14.45 -8.36 -11.13
CA ALA A 224 15.85 -8.72 -11.35
C ALA A 224 16.82 -7.66 -10.80
N LEU A 225 16.53 -6.37 -11.01
CA LEU A 225 17.29 -5.26 -10.44
C LEU A 225 17.28 -5.29 -8.91
N GLY A 226 16.12 -5.50 -8.29
CA GLY A 226 16.01 -5.55 -6.84
C GLY A 226 16.78 -6.71 -6.21
N PHE A 227 16.70 -7.91 -6.79
CA PHE A 227 17.52 -9.05 -6.35
C PHE A 227 18.99 -8.82 -6.64
N GLY A 228 19.35 -8.24 -7.79
CA GLY A 228 20.72 -7.87 -8.11
C GLY A 228 21.32 -6.90 -7.08
N LEU A 229 20.57 -5.88 -6.67
CA LEU A 229 20.98 -4.97 -5.59
C LEU A 229 21.16 -5.73 -4.26
N SER A 230 20.31 -6.69 -3.97
CA SER A 230 20.41 -7.49 -2.75
C SER A 230 21.69 -8.33 -2.73
N LEU A 231 22.14 -8.85 -3.87
CA LEU A 231 23.39 -9.63 -3.99
C LEU A 231 24.66 -8.78 -3.77
N ILE A 232 24.60 -7.49 -4.07
CA ILE A 232 25.73 -6.57 -3.88
C ILE A 232 25.70 -5.81 -2.54
N GLY A 233 24.91 -6.30 -1.57
CA GLY A 233 24.93 -5.79 -0.20
C GLY A 233 23.74 -4.90 0.19
N PHE A 234 22.85 -4.52 -0.74
CA PHE A 234 21.64 -3.80 -0.43
C PHE A 234 20.48 -4.78 -0.14
N GLY A 235 20.53 -5.45 1.02
CA GLY A 235 19.54 -6.44 1.42
C GLY A 235 18.08 -5.96 1.30
N ILE A 236 17.17 -6.87 0.94
CA ILE A 236 15.74 -6.55 0.87
C ILE A 236 15.22 -6.35 2.29
N ASN A 237 14.81 -5.12 2.62
CA ASN A 237 14.38 -4.78 3.97
C ASN A 237 13.23 -3.75 3.93
N LYS A 238 12.07 -4.18 4.45
CA LYS A 238 10.87 -3.35 4.53
C LYS A 238 11.01 -2.23 5.57
N ARG A 239 11.67 -2.50 6.70
CA ARG A 239 11.74 -1.56 7.83
C ARG A 239 12.47 -0.27 7.47
N ILE A 240 13.49 -0.39 6.63
CA ILE A 240 14.23 0.76 6.11
C ILE A 240 13.80 1.16 4.69
N TRP A 241 12.80 0.47 4.11
CA TRP A 241 12.35 0.69 2.74
C TRP A 241 13.49 0.67 1.73
N SER A 242 14.34 -0.37 1.78
CA SER A 242 15.57 -0.46 1.00
C SER A 242 15.34 -0.30 -0.51
N PRO A 243 16.35 0.17 -1.28
CA PRO A 243 16.27 0.27 -2.74
C PRO A 243 15.92 -1.06 -3.42
N SER A 244 16.51 -2.16 -2.96
CA SER A 244 16.17 -3.52 -3.40
C SER A 244 14.71 -3.87 -3.15
N TYR A 245 14.18 -3.51 -1.99
CA TYR A 245 12.77 -3.69 -1.64
C TYR A 245 11.85 -2.89 -2.55
N VAL A 246 12.19 -1.63 -2.88
CA VAL A 246 11.43 -0.80 -3.83
C VAL A 246 11.30 -1.49 -5.18
N PHE A 247 12.42 -1.93 -5.75
CA PHE A 247 12.40 -2.55 -7.07
C PHE A 247 11.70 -3.89 -7.09
N VAL A 248 11.94 -4.76 -6.11
CA VAL A 248 11.27 -6.08 -6.04
C VAL A 248 9.77 -5.90 -5.90
N THR A 249 9.30 -5.03 -4.99
CA THR A 249 7.87 -4.87 -4.73
C THR A 249 7.14 -4.11 -5.84
N CYS A 250 7.74 -3.08 -6.45
CA CYS A 250 7.22 -2.45 -7.67
C CYS A 250 7.15 -3.43 -8.84
N GLY A 251 8.16 -4.29 -8.94
CA GLY A 251 8.23 -5.33 -9.96
C GLY A 251 7.08 -6.33 -9.83
N PHE A 252 6.86 -6.87 -8.64
CA PHE A 252 5.71 -7.74 -8.37
C PHE A 252 4.37 -7.02 -8.61
N ALA A 253 4.24 -5.76 -8.17
CA ALA A 253 3.03 -4.97 -8.39
C ALA A 253 2.72 -4.81 -9.89
N SER A 254 3.73 -4.47 -10.71
CA SER A 254 3.59 -4.32 -12.15
C SER A 254 3.26 -5.65 -12.83
N TRP A 255 3.95 -6.73 -12.46
CA TRP A 255 3.75 -8.04 -13.05
C TRP A 255 2.36 -8.61 -12.74
N ILE A 256 1.92 -8.53 -11.47
CA ILE A 256 0.57 -8.94 -11.05
C ILE A 256 -0.49 -8.08 -11.75
N LEU A 257 -0.27 -6.78 -11.88
CA LEU A 257 -1.17 -5.90 -12.63
C LEU A 257 -1.30 -6.36 -14.09
N GLY A 258 -0.18 -6.73 -14.73
CA GLY A 258 -0.17 -7.27 -16.09
C GLY A 258 -1.00 -8.57 -16.21
N ILE A 259 -0.92 -9.45 -15.21
CA ILE A 259 -1.75 -10.66 -15.14
C ILE A 259 -3.23 -10.28 -15.00
N LEU A 260 -3.57 -9.37 -14.11
CA LEU A 260 -4.95 -8.95 -13.90
C LEU A 260 -5.56 -8.30 -15.15
N VAL A 261 -4.79 -7.46 -15.87
CA VAL A 261 -5.23 -6.88 -17.15
C VAL A 261 -5.46 -7.98 -18.19
N GLN A 262 -4.59 -9.00 -18.25
CA GLN A 262 -4.76 -10.13 -19.14
C GLN A 262 -6.06 -10.91 -18.88
N PHE A 263 -6.39 -11.15 -17.61
CA PHE A 263 -7.60 -11.89 -17.25
C PHE A 263 -8.89 -11.07 -17.41
N ILE A 264 -8.85 -9.76 -17.19
CA ILE A 264 -10.04 -8.92 -17.22
C ILE A 264 -10.28 -8.36 -18.61
N ASP A 265 -9.27 -7.74 -19.23
CA ASP A 265 -9.40 -7.03 -20.50
C ASP A 265 -9.08 -7.94 -21.71
N GLY A 266 -8.17 -8.92 -21.55
CA GLY A 266 -7.79 -9.87 -22.60
C GLY A 266 -8.91 -10.83 -22.99
N ARG A 267 -9.80 -11.17 -22.05
CA ARG A 267 -11.01 -11.98 -22.36
C ARG A 267 -12.04 -11.19 -23.18
N GLY A 268 -12.13 -9.87 -22.97
CA GLY A 268 -12.99 -9.00 -23.76
C GLY A 268 -12.55 -8.90 -25.22
N ALA A 269 -11.24 -8.80 -25.47
CA ALA A 269 -10.67 -8.71 -26.82
C ALA A 269 -10.82 -10.02 -27.63
N ALA A 270 -10.76 -11.17 -26.98
CA ALA A 270 -10.95 -12.48 -27.63
C ALA A 270 -12.41 -12.71 -28.04
N THR A 271 -13.38 -12.20 -27.28
CA THR A 271 -14.81 -12.25 -27.64
C THR A 271 -15.18 -11.27 -28.74
N ASP A 272 -14.55 -10.09 -28.79
CA ASP A 272 -14.78 -9.11 -29.87
C ASP A 272 -14.18 -9.58 -31.21
N SER A 273 -13.11 -10.40 -31.22
CA SER A 273 -12.52 -10.98 -32.43
C SER A 273 -13.32 -12.17 -33.00
N ALA A 274 -14.13 -12.82 -32.16
CA ALA A 274 -14.98 -13.94 -32.58
C ALA A 274 -16.39 -13.51 -33.02
N ALA A 275 -16.78 -12.27 -32.79
CA ALA A 275 -18.11 -11.71 -33.04
C ALA A 275 -18.05 -10.64 -34.16
N THR A 276 -17.74 -11.04 -35.39
CA THR A 276 -18.10 -10.27 -36.58
C THR A 276 -19.57 -10.55 -36.90
N GLY A 277 -20.48 -9.97 -36.16
CA GLY A 277 -21.91 -10.09 -36.42
C GLY A 277 -22.68 -9.52 -35.23
N ASP A 278 -23.25 -8.35 -35.46
CA ASP A 278 -24.35 -7.69 -34.73
C ASP A 278 -24.84 -8.40 -33.45
N SER A 279 -24.23 -8.14 -32.35
CA SER A 279 -24.68 -8.62 -31.05
C SER A 279 -24.46 -7.52 -30.01
N GLN A 280 -25.57 -6.93 -29.57
CA GLN A 280 -25.66 -6.06 -28.41
C GLN A 280 -24.79 -6.62 -27.27
N LYS A 281 -23.84 -5.82 -26.75
CA LYS A 281 -23.04 -6.14 -25.58
C LYS A 281 -23.95 -6.53 -24.42
N LYS A 282 -24.17 -7.84 -24.21
CA LYS A 282 -24.79 -8.32 -22.98
C LYS A 282 -23.86 -7.94 -21.83
N PRO A 283 -24.36 -7.26 -20.78
CA PRO A 283 -23.54 -6.98 -19.61
C PRO A 283 -23.03 -8.32 -19.08
N GLN A 284 -21.70 -8.49 -19.11
CA GLN A 284 -21.04 -9.67 -18.53
C GLN A 284 -21.49 -9.75 -17.07
N LYS A 285 -22.17 -10.85 -16.68
CA LYS A 285 -22.53 -11.08 -15.27
C LYS A 285 -21.24 -11.13 -14.47
N ASP A 286 -20.95 -10.04 -13.74
CA ASP A 286 -19.83 -10.00 -12.82
C ASP A 286 -19.93 -11.20 -11.87
N ASN A 287 -18.87 -11.99 -11.82
CA ASN A 287 -18.75 -13.07 -10.87
C ASN A 287 -18.77 -12.47 -9.43
N ILE A 288 -19.30 -13.21 -8.48
CA ILE A 288 -19.41 -12.77 -7.08
C ILE A 288 -18.07 -12.28 -6.51
N LEU A 289 -16.97 -12.96 -6.87
CA LEU A 289 -15.60 -12.57 -6.50
C LEU A 289 -15.20 -11.21 -7.10
N THR A 290 -15.52 -10.99 -8.38
CA THR A 290 -15.23 -9.70 -9.06
C THR A 290 -16.00 -8.56 -8.41
N ARG A 291 -17.27 -8.77 -8.08
CA ARG A 291 -18.09 -7.77 -7.35
C ARG A 291 -17.53 -7.48 -5.96
N GLY A 292 -17.12 -8.51 -5.22
CA GLY A 292 -16.47 -8.34 -3.92
C GLY A 292 -15.19 -7.51 -4.01
N LEU A 293 -14.30 -7.83 -4.93
CA LEU A 293 -13.05 -7.08 -5.16
C LEU A 293 -13.31 -5.64 -5.63
N LEU A 294 -14.34 -5.40 -6.46
CA LEU A 294 -14.75 -4.06 -6.83
C LEU A 294 -15.25 -3.27 -5.63
N ALA A 295 -16.06 -3.88 -4.76
CA ALA A 295 -16.57 -3.25 -3.55
C ALA A 295 -15.43 -2.77 -2.62
N PHE A 296 -14.43 -3.61 -2.36
CA PHE A 296 -13.21 -3.21 -1.63
C PHE A 296 -12.43 -2.08 -2.35
N GLY A 297 -12.36 -2.14 -3.68
CA GLY A 297 -11.64 -1.15 -4.49
C GLY A 297 -12.31 0.21 -4.59
N MET A 298 -13.62 0.33 -4.30
CA MET A 298 -14.36 1.58 -4.42
C MET A 298 -14.23 2.48 -3.18
N ASN A 299 -14.12 1.90 -1.98
CA ASN A 299 -13.98 2.62 -0.71
C ASN A 299 -12.72 2.18 0.08
N PRO A 300 -11.53 2.15 -0.51
CA PRO A 300 -10.35 1.54 0.10
C PRO A 300 -9.92 2.22 1.40
N LEU A 301 -9.96 3.55 1.45
CA LEU A 301 -9.59 4.30 2.64
C LEU A 301 -10.58 4.09 3.78
N PHE A 302 -11.87 4.12 3.48
CA PHE A 302 -12.91 3.88 4.48
C PHE A 302 -12.77 2.48 5.10
N LEU A 303 -12.63 1.44 4.26
CA LEU A 303 -12.46 0.07 4.74
C LEU A 303 -11.17 -0.11 5.54
N TYR A 304 -10.10 0.59 5.17
CA TYR A 304 -8.87 0.62 5.96
C TYR A 304 -9.09 1.24 7.35
N VAL A 305 -9.64 2.45 7.39
CA VAL A 305 -9.90 3.15 8.66
C VAL A 305 -10.82 2.34 9.56
N MET A 306 -11.87 1.73 8.98
CA MET A 306 -12.78 0.87 9.73
C MET A 306 -12.08 -0.41 10.24
N SER A 307 -11.18 -1.00 9.45
CA SER A 307 -10.44 -2.18 9.91
C SER A 307 -9.50 -1.87 11.07
N GLU A 308 -8.80 -0.75 11.04
CA GLU A 308 -7.97 -0.31 12.17
C GLU A 308 -8.84 -0.01 13.41
N ALA A 309 -9.93 0.76 13.23
CA ALA A 309 -10.81 1.11 14.34
C ALA A 309 -11.46 -0.12 14.99
N LEU A 310 -11.96 -1.07 14.19
CA LEU A 310 -12.53 -2.31 14.72
C LEU A 310 -11.47 -3.21 15.37
N ALA A 311 -10.25 -3.28 14.80
CA ALA A 311 -9.16 -4.05 15.39
C ALA A 311 -8.77 -3.50 16.78
N ILE A 312 -8.69 -2.17 16.91
CA ILE A 312 -8.42 -1.50 18.18
C ILE A 312 -9.54 -1.81 19.18
N LEU A 313 -10.81 -1.63 18.81
CA LEU A 313 -11.94 -1.91 19.70
C LEU A 313 -11.98 -3.38 20.12
N PHE A 314 -11.82 -4.31 19.18
CA PHE A 314 -11.85 -5.73 19.50
C PHE A 314 -10.69 -6.14 20.40
N GLY A 315 -9.52 -5.52 20.23
CA GLY A 315 -8.37 -5.74 21.12
C GLY A 315 -8.61 -5.19 22.52
N SER A 316 -8.99 -3.92 22.61
CA SER A 316 -9.12 -3.19 23.89
C SER A 316 -10.28 -3.70 24.76
N PHE A 317 -11.38 -4.17 24.16
CA PHE A 317 -12.53 -4.72 24.90
C PHE A 317 -12.48 -6.24 25.08
N GLY A 318 -11.39 -6.92 24.68
CA GLY A 318 -11.27 -8.38 24.83
C GLY A 318 -12.08 -9.19 23.80
N ILE A 319 -12.87 -8.55 22.96
CA ILE A 319 -13.74 -9.21 21.95
C ILE A 319 -12.91 -10.13 21.03
N LYS A 320 -11.68 -9.70 20.68
CA LYS A 320 -10.76 -10.50 19.88
C LYS A 320 -10.47 -11.83 20.56
N ALA A 321 -10.15 -11.80 21.86
CA ALA A 321 -9.84 -13.00 22.64
C ALA A 321 -11.05 -13.93 22.74
N ASP A 322 -12.26 -13.41 22.97
CA ASP A 322 -13.48 -14.20 23.09
C ASP A 322 -13.83 -14.89 21.76
N ILE A 323 -13.77 -14.16 20.63
CA ILE A 323 -14.03 -14.75 19.30
C ILE A 323 -12.95 -15.79 18.96
N PHE A 324 -11.68 -15.51 19.25
CA PHE A 324 -10.60 -16.45 19.00
C PHE A 324 -10.74 -17.71 19.83
N ALA A 325 -11.08 -17.62 21.12
CA ALA A 325 -11.37 -18.74 21.98
C ALA A 325 -12.54 -19.59 21.48
N GLY A 326 -13.61 -18.93 21.01
CA GLY A 326 -14.74 -19.62 20.36
C GLY A 326 -14.34 -20.40 19.11
N ILE A 327 -13.50 -19.80 18.24
CA ILE A 327 -12.97 -20.48 17.05
C ILE A 327 -12.06 -21.65 17.47
N HIS A 328 -11.16 -21.43 18.44
CA HIS A 328 -10.20 -22.43 18.90
C HIS A 328 -10.88 -23.63 19.58
N SER A 329 -12.04 -23.43 20.20
CA SER A 329 -12.84 -24.55 20.74
C SER A 329 -13.34 -25.53 19.66
N LEU A 330 -13.48 -25.06 18.43
CA LEU A 330 -13.90 -25.84 17.27
C LEU A 330 -12.72 -26.32 16.42
N ILE A 331 -11.65 -25.52 16.36
CA ILE A 331 -10.46 -25.75 15.56
C ILE A 331 -9.24 -25.68 16.49
N THR A 332 -8.72 -26.83 16.89
CA THR A 332 -7.63 -26.95 17.87
C THR A 332 -6.25 -26.55 17.35
N ASP A 333 -6.07 -26.42 16.04
CA ASP A 333 -4.83 -25.95 15.44
C ASP A 333 -4.77 -24.42 15.48
N ASP A 334 -3.76 -23.88 16.18
CA ASP A 334 -3.59 -22.45 16.41
C ASP A 334 -3.45 -21.63 15.11
N TYR A 335 -2.73 -22.20 14.12
CA TYR A 335 -2.51 -21.53 12.83
C TYR A 335 -3.80 -21.44 12.01
N VAL A 336 -4.56 -22.54 11.98
CA VAL A 336 -5.84 -22.59 11.27
C VAL A 336 -6.88 -21.71 11.99
N ALA A 337 -6.90 -21.72 13.33
CA ALA A 337 -7.78 -20.84 14.11
C ALA A 337 -7.46 -19.36 13.86
N SER A 338 -6.16 -18.99 13.83
CA SER A 338 -5.70 -17.64 13.52
C SER A 338 -6.10 -17.19 12.12
N LEU A 339 -5.90 -18.04 11.12
CA LEU A 339 -6.33 -17.75 9.74
C LEU A 339 -7.85 -17.62 9.65
N THR A 340 -8.60 -18.46 10.36
CA THR A 340 -10.07 -18.42 10.39
C THR A 340 -10.55 -17.10 10.99
N TYR A 341 -9.93 -16.63 12.08
CA TYR A 341 -10.23 -15.31 12.64
C TYR A 341 -9.94 -14.18 11.64
N ALA A 342 -8.78 -14.21 10.97
CA ALA A 342 -8.42 -13.22 9.96
C ALA A 342 -9.42 -13.18 8.80
N LEU A 343 -9.85 -14.35 8.31
CA LEU A 343 -10.88 -14.48 7.26
C LEU A 343 -12.25 -13.99 7.72
N PHE A 344 -12.63 -14.26 8.97
CA PHE A 344 -13.84 -13.71 9.59
C PHE A 344 -13.80 -12.17 9.58
N PHE A 345 -12.67 -11.60 9.95
CA PHE A 345 -12.49 -10.14 9.96
C PHE A 345 -12.58 -9.54 8.54
N VAL A 346 -12.00 -10.21 7.55
CA VAL A 346 -12.17 -9.85 6.12
C VAL A 346 -13.63 -9.95 5.69
N ALA A 347 -14.37 -10.97 6.14
CA ALA A 347 -15.78 -11.17 5.79
C ALA A 347 -16.66 -10.03 6.32
N ILE A 348 -16.44 -9.53 7.53
CA ILE A 348 -17.14 -8.36 8.08
C ILE A 348 -16.97 -7.16 7.12
N HIS A 349 -15.73 -6.89 6.69
CA HIS A 349 -15.44 -5.77 5.80
C HIS A 349 -15.95 -6.00 4.38
N ALA A 350 -16.02 -7.26 3.94
CA ALA A 350 -16.63 -7.61 2.66
C ALA A 350 -18.13 -7.31 2.65
N VAL A 351 -18.84 -7.67 3.71
CA VAL A 351 -20.26 -7.34 3.87
C VAL A 351 -20.47 -5.83 3.86
N MET A 352 -19.67 -5.09 4.62
CA MET A 352 -19.72 -3.62 4.66
C MET A 352 -19.43 -3.00 3.29
N GLY A 353 -18.37 -3.44 2.62
CA GLY A 353 -17.96 -2.95 1.29
C GLY A 353 -19.02 -3.24 0.23
N VAL A 354 -19.59 -4.44 0.21
CA VAL A 354 -20.65 -4.85 -0.71
C VAL A 354 -21.93 -4.06 -0.46
N TRP A 355 -22.32 -3.85 0.80
CA TRP A 355 -23.46 -3.01 1.17
C TRP A 355 -23.29 -1.58 0.66
N MET A 356 -22.12 -0.95 0.90
CA MET A 356 -21.83 0.39 0.39
C MET A 356 -21.87 0.44 -1.14
N TYR A 357 -21.33 -0.59 -1.80
CA TYR A 357 -21.34 -0.70 -3.26
C TYR A 357 -22.76 -0.74 -3.82
N HIS A 358 -23.65 -1.56 -3.23
CA HIS A 358 -25.05 -1.63 -3.62
C HIS A 358 -25.81 -0.33 -3.38
N LYS A 359 -25.52 0.36 -2.27
CA LYS A 359 -26.12 1.66 -1.95
C LYS A 359 -25.48 2.83 -2.72
N LYS A 360 -24.45 2.57 -3.58
CA LYS A 360 -23.69 3.57 -4.33
C LYS A 360 -23.05 4.64 -3.44
N ILE A 361 -22.66 4.27 -2.22
CA ILE A 361 -21.97 5.14 -1.28
C ILE A 361 -20.49 5.08 -1.58
N PHE A 362 -19.90 6.20 -2.04
CA PHE A 362 -18.48 6.32 -2.38
C PHE A 362 -17.86 7.48 -1.60
N ILE A 363 -17.07 7.15 -0.59
CA ILE A 363 -16.36 8.14 0.23
C ILE A 363 -15.06 8.51 -0.47
N LYS A 364 -14.99 9.77 -0.94
CA LYS A 364 -13.82 10.32 -1.64
C LYS A 364 -13.26 11.48 -0.82
N LEU A 365 -11.94 11.49 -0.63
CA LEU A 365 -11.19 12.63 -0.10
C LEU A 365 -10.70 13.54 -1.21
#